data_fae97103ac726403c47a72c5c8d28bb1
#
_entry.id   fae97103ac726403c47a72c5c8d28bb1
#
_cell.length_a   1.000
_cell.length_b   1.000
_cell.length_c   1.000
_cell.angle_alpha   90.00
_cell.angle_beta   90.00
_cell.angle_gamma   90.00
#
_symmetry.space_group_name_H-M   'P 1'
#
loop_
_entity.id
_entity.type
_entity.pdbx_description
1 polymer ?
#
loop_
_entity_poly.entity_id
_entity_poly.type
_entity_poly.pdbx_seq_one_letter_code
_entity_poly.pdbx_strand_id
1 'polypeptide(L)'
;MEIHWHRNDLRATDNVGLAAAESDVLPVFVFDDQVLDHGSPPRVAFMLDALAELRSWYREQGGDLYVAHGDPSAVLPDLAAEHGVETVHYNVDYSGLAQERDRAVRAALADAGVSATTNQDALHHEPGSITTNAGDPYSVYTYFWKKWRDREKEKPYDAPEDIADVSGAPLPTLDELGFGEPTADVGEAGMTVARERLDAFVDGPIYEYAETRDDPATSKTSRLSPHLRWGTIGPRTVYAATERAASDAPDEDAAESVEEFQGELAWREFYHHVLHFNPEVVTQNYKEYEEGIDWHDDPDEIAAWKEGRTGYPIVDAGMRQLREEAWMHNRVRMIVASFLTKDLMADWRHGYAHFRDHLVDHNTANDNGGWQWAASTGTDAQPYFRIFNPMTQGERYDPNAKYIREYVPELAGVNPDTIHSWHEVDEETREFAAPDYPAPIVDHGERREQALAMFKRARGEDPDE
;
A
#
# COMPACT_ATOMS: atom_id res chain seq x y z
N MET A 1 6.47 34.68 6.45
CA MET A 1 6.61 33.50 5.59
C MET A 1 6.88 32.29 6.45
N GLU A 2 6.24 31.16 6.17
CA GLU A 2 6.41 29.87 6.86
C GLU A 2 6.75 28.79 5.84
N ILE A 3 7.51 27.77 6.23
CA ILE A 3 7.83 26.63 5.36
C ILE A 3 6.79 25.53 5.58
N HIS A 4 6.28 24.92 4.48
CA HIS A 4 5.68 23.61 4.51
C HIS A 4 6.59 22.59 3.82
N TRP A 5 7.10 21.62 4.58
CA TRP A 5 7.93 20.54 4.08
C TRP A 5 7.08 19.36 3.64
N HIS A 6 6.88 19.23 2.32
CA HIS A 6 6.20 18.09 1.69
C HIS A 6 7.01 16.80 1.79
N ARG A 7 6.30 15.67 1.94
CA ARG A 7 6.87 14.32 1.97
C ARG A 7 5.98 13.33 1.23
N ASN A 8 5.11 12.59 1.94
CA ASN A 8 4.08 11.68 1.39
C ASN A 8 2.70 12.37 1.36
N ASP A 9 2.67 13.63 1.05
CA ASP A 9 1.51 14.50 1.04
C ASP A 9 1.56 15.43 -0.18
N LEU A 10 1.79 14.82 -1.37
CA LEU A 10 2.07 15.51 -2.62
C LEU A 10 0.80 16.13 -3.23
N ARG A 11 0.20 17.04 -2.45
CA ARG A 11 -1.02 17.76 -2.84
C ARG A 11 -1.11 19.14 -2.19
N ALA A 12 -1.86 20.02 -2.82
CA ALA A 12 -2.08 21.39 -2.35
C ALA A 12 -3.39 21.57 -1.57
N THR A 13 -4.39 20.71 -1.79
CA THR A 13 -5.69 20.73 -1.11
C THR A 13 -5.79 19.58 -0.10
N ASP A 14 -6.62 19.72 0.93
CA ASP A 14 -6.80 18.71 1.98
C ASP A 14 -5.47 18.31 2.66
N ASN A 15 -4.56 19.26 2.82
CA ASN A 15 -3.24 19.08 3.45
C ASN A 15 -3.20 19.86 4.75
N VAL A 16 -3.20 19.17 5.89
CA VAL A 16 -3.33 19.79 7.22
C VAL A 16 -2.14 20.70 7.54
N GLY A 17 -0.92 20.21 7.24
CA GLY A 17 0.30 20.99 7.51
C GLY A 17 0.41 22.23 6.64
N LEU A 18 -0.07 22.14 5.41
CA LEU A 18 -0.11 23.27 4.49
C LEU A 18 -1.19 24.29 4.90
N ALA A 19 -2.36 23.81 5.33
CA ALA A 19 -3.45 24.67 5.82
C ALA A 19 -3.17 25.28 7.20
N ALA A 20 -2.20 24.76 7.94
CA ALA A 20 -1.80 25.30 9.25
C ALA A 20 -0.91 26.54 9.17
N ALA A 21 -0.38 26.87 7.99
CA ALA A 21 0.41 28.10 7.79
C ALA A 21 -0.49 29.32 7.87
N GLU A 22 -0.07 30.33 8.68
CA GLU A 22 -0.82 31.56 8.94
C GLU A 22 -0.36 32.75 8.05
N SER A 23 0.68 32.55 7.25
CA SER A 23 1.27 33.55 6.37
C SER A 23 1.67 32.95 5.03
N ASP A 24 2.29 33.74 4.15
CA ASP A 24 2.85 33.22 2.88
C ASP A 24 3.59 31.92 3.12
N VAL A 25 3.17 30.85 2.44
CA VAL A 25 3.80 29.55 2.59
C VAL A 25 4.87 29.33 1.52
N LEU A 26 6.05 28.87 1.92
CA LEU A 26 7.09 28.34 1.07
C LEU A 26 6.97 26.80 1.06
N PRO A 27 6.40 26.21 0.00
CA PRO A 27 6.35 24.76 -0.10
C PRO A 27 7.73 24.22 -0.49
N VAL A 28 8.20 23.22 0.25
CA VAL A 28 9.55 22.66 0.10
C VAL A 28 9.47 21.15 -0.07
N PHE A 29 10.23 20.58 -1.00
CA PHE A 29 10.51 19.16 -1.07
C PHE A 29 12.01 18.91 -1.02
N VAL A 30 12.45 18.00 -0.17
CA VAL A 30 13.86 17.63 -0.02
C VAL A 30 14.05 16.17 -0.45
N PHE A 31 14.87 15.96 -1.49
CA PHE A 31 15.35 14.63 -1.84
C PHE A 31 16.40 14.22 -0.82
N ASP A 32 16.06 13.24 0.01
CA ASP A 32 16.88 12.72 1.11
C ASP A 32 17.44 11.36 0.71
N ASP A 33 18.77 11.25 0.59
CA ASP A 33 19.45 10.02 0.18
C ASP A 33 19.13 8.84 1.10
N GLN A 34 18.95 9.08 2.41
CA GLN A 34 18.57 8.01 3.34
C GLN A 34 17.19 7.41 3.02
N VAL A 35 16.28 8.22 2.50
CA VAL A 35 14.95 7.74 2.05
C VAL A 35 15.06 7.10 0.67
N LEU A 36 15.85 7.69 -0.23
CA LEU A 36 16.07 7.17 -1.58
C LEU A 36 16.75 5.80 -1.58
N ASP A 37 17.64 5.51 -0.63
CA ASP A 37 18.25 4.18 -0.45
C ASP A 37 17.21 3.05 -0.23
N HIS A 38 16.00 3.39 0.20
CA HIS A 38 14.85 2.50 0.32
C HIS A 38 13.86 2.62 -0.85
N GLY A 39 14.20 3.42 -1.86
CA GLY A 39 13.41 3.62 -3.07
C GLY A 39 13.38 2.40 -3.98
N SER A 40 12.50 2.44 -4.97
CA SER A 40 12.53 1.53 -6.12
C SER A 40 12.11 2.31 -7.37
N PRO A 41 12.55 1.89 -8.57
CA PRO A 41 12.25 2.64 -9.80
C PRO A 41 10.76 3.00 -9.96
N PRO A 42 9.77 2.07 -9.76
CA PRO A 42 8.36 2.42 -9.90
C PRO A 42 7.91 3.50 -8.92
N ARG A 43 8.35 3.42 -7.65
CA ARG A 43 7.95 4.39 -6.63
C ARG A 43 8.55 5.77 -6.87
N VAL A 44 9.82 5.83 -7.26
CA VAL A 44 10.50 7.11 -7.52
C VAL A 44 9.95 7.75 -8.79
N ALA A 45 9.64 6.99 -9.83
CA ALA A 45 8.98 7.50 -11.04
C ALA A 45 7.63 8.15 -10.71
N PHE A 46 6.75 7.44 -10.02
CA PHE A 46 5.44 7.96 -9.61
C PHE A 46 5.57 9.23 -8.73
N MET A 47 6.53 9.25 -7.82
CA MET A 47 6.83 10.41 -6.97
C MET A 47 7.26 11.62 -7.81
N LEU A 48 8.15 11.44 -8.78
CA LEU A 48 8.61 12.52 -9.64
C LEU A 48 7.50 13.13 -10.49
N ASP A 49 6.62 12.29 -11.05
CA ASP A 49 5.46 12.73 -11.81
C ASP A 49 4.48 13.51 -10.92
N ALA A 50 4.21 13.01 -9.71
CA ALA A 50 3.38 13.72 -8.73
C ALA A 50 3.99 15.08 -8.31
N LEU A 51 5.30 15.13 -8.12
CA LEU A 51 6.02 16.40 -7.81
C LEU A 51 5.99 17.37 -9.00
N ALA A 52 6.08 16.88 -10.23
CA ALA A 52 6.01 17.73 -11.42
C ALA A 52 4.64 18.42 -11.53
N GLU A 53 3.55 17.70 -11.31
CA GLU A 53 2.20 18.28 -11.29
C GLU A 53 2.02 19.24 -10.11
N LEU A 54 2.45 18.86 -8.90
CA LEU A 54 2.35 19.72 -7.70
C LEU A 54 3.11 21.03 -7.91
N ARG A 55 4.32 20.96 -8.47
CA ARG A 55 5.11 22.16 -8.80
C ARG A 55 4.42 23.04 -9.85
N SER A 56 3.82 22.43 -10.88
CA SER A 56 3.05 23.16 -11.91
C SER A 56 1.89 23.89 -11.26
N TRP A 57 1.17 23.23 -10.37
CA TRP A 57 0.06 23.83 -9.64
C TRP A 57 0.51 25.06 -8.83
N TYR A 58 1.61 24.96 -8.06
CA TYR A 58 2.15 26.10 -7.29
C TYR A 58 2.52 27.28 -8.20
N ARG A 59 3.09 27.01 -9.38
CA ARG A 59 3.46 28.05 -10.35
C ARG A 59 2.22 28.73 -10.95
N GLU A 60 1.16 28.01 -11.16
CA GLU A 60 -0.12 28.56 -11.61
C GLU A 60 -0.77 29.47 -10.56
N GLN A 61 -0.46 29.25 -9.28
CA GLN A 61 -0.90 30.11 -8.17
C GLN A 61 0.07 31.28 -7.93
N GLY A 62 1.16 31.43 -8.70
CA GLY A 62 2.09 32.55 -8.60
C GLY A 62 3.29 32.33 -7.67
N GLY A 63 3.49 31.10 -7.14
CA GLY A 63 4.64 30.71 -6.36
C GLY A 63 5.49 29.63 -7.04
N ASP A 64 6.26 28.85 -6.29
CA ASP A 64 6.94 27.64 -6.78
C ASP A 64 7.08 26.60 -5.66
N LEU A 65 7.28 25.33 -6.01
CA LEU A 65 7.76 24.30 -5.09
C LEU A 65 9.28 24.40 -5.01
N TYR A 66 9.81 24.76 -3.85
CA TYR A 66 11.25 24.77 -3.60
C TYR A 66 11.77 23.33 -3.52
N VAL A 67 12.64 22.98 -4.42
CA VAL A 67 13.25 21.64 -4.49
C VAL A 67 14.71 21.73 -4.01
N ALA A 68 15.06 20.85 -3.07
CA ALA A 68 16.42 20.68 -2.59
C ALA A 68 16.82 19.21 -2.57
N HIS A 69 18.13 18.94 -2.46
CA HIS A 69 18.70 17.61 -2.28
C HIS A 69 19.67 17.65 -1.10
N GLY A 70 19.57 16.69 -0.19
CA GLY A 70 20.44 16.55 0.97
C GLY A 70 19.71 16.15 2.25
N ASP A 71 20.39 16.24 3.38
CA ASP A 71 19.81 15.95 4.71
C ASP A 71 18.82 17.05 5.11
N PRO A 72 17.53 16.73 5.33
CA PRO A 72 16.55 17.73 5.76
C PRO A 72 16.89 18.43 7.08
N SER A 73 17.67 17.79 7.95
CA SER A 73 18.11 18.41 9.21
C SER A 73 19.16 19.52 9.02
N ALA A 74 19.80 19.56 7.85
CA ALA A 74 20.67 20.67 7.45
C ALA A 74 19.93 21.66 6.52
N VAL A 75 19.23 21.14 5.51
CA VAL A 75 18.56 21.95 4.47
C VAL A 75 17.48 22.87 5.06
N LEU A 76 16.62 22.37 5.93
CA LEU A 76 15.50 23.17 6.45
C LEU A 76 15.93 24.33 7.36
N PRO A 77 16.87 24.16 8.31
CA PRO A 77 17.39 25.28 9.08
C PRO A 77 18.11 26.34 8.23
N ASP A 78 18.92 25.91 7.25
CA ASP A 78 19.63 26.81 6.34
C ASP A 78 18.64 27.64 5.52
N LEU A 79 17.62 27.01 4.95
CA LEU A 79 16.56 27.68 4.20
C LEU A 79 15.74 28.63 5.07
N ALA A 80 15.45 28.25 6.31
CA ALA A 80 14.75 29.10 7.27
C ALA A 80 15.59 30.37 7.60
N ALA A 81 16.88 30.21 7.79
CA ALA A 81 17.81 31.34 8.04
C ALA A 81 17.92 32.26 6.83
N GLU A 82 17.99 31.70 5.60
CA GLU A 82 18.12 32.48 4.36
C GLU A 82 16.90 33.39 4.12
N HIS A 83 15.69 32.85 4.41
CA HIS A 83 14.43 33.54 4.12
C HIS A 83 13.74 34.15 5.35
N GLY A 84 14.36 34.09 6.54
CA GLY A 84 13.81 34.64 7.77
C GLY A 84 12.54 33.95 8.23
N VAL A 85 12.45 32.61 8.06
CA VAL A 85 11.33 31.77 8.44
C VAL A 85 11.44 31.44 9.92
N GLU A 86 10.32 31.58 10.66
CA GLU A 86 10.25 31.28 12.08
C GLU A 86 9.57 29.93 12.37
N THR A 87 8.80 29.39 11.41
CA THR A 87 8.06 28.13 11.59
C THR A 87 8.15 27.21 10.36
N VAL A 88 8.42 25.95 10.61
CA VAL A 88 8.38 24.85 9.62
C VAL A 88 7.24 23.91 9.98
N HIS A 89 6.28 23.77 9.07
CA HIS A 89 5.16 22.81 9.16
C HIS A 89 5.49 21.55 8.36
N TYR A 90 5.09 20.40 8.87
CA TYR A 90 5.08 19.15 8.10
C TYR A 90 4.08 18.14 8.68
N ASN A 91 3.67 17.19 7.83
CA ASN A 91 2.74 16.14 8.23
C ASN A 91 3.50 14.92 8.76
N VAL A 92 3.01 14.27 9.80
CA VAL A 92 3.69 13.13 10.45
C VAL A 92 3.70 11.91 9.51
N ASP A 93 4.84 11.21 9.47
CA ASP A 93 4.98 9.87 8.90
C ASP A 93 5.26 8.88 10.04
N TYR A 94 4.71 7.67 9.93
CA TYR A 94 4.66 6.70 11.03
C TYR A 94 5.72 5.60 10.94
N SER A 95 6.54 5.57 9.88
CA SER A 95 7.65 4.62 9.74
C SER A 95 8.78 4.91 10.71
N GLY A 96 9.55 3.88 11.11
CA GLY A 96 10.68 4.05 12.02
C GLY A 96 11.73 5.02 11.48
N LEU A 97 12.07 4.92 10.19
CA LEU A 97 12.98 5.83 9.50
C LEU A 97 12.48 7.28 9.56
N ALA A 98 11.19 7.51 9.29
CA ALA A 98 10.61 8.84 9.34
C ALA A 98 10.64 9.43 10.76
N GLN A 99 10.37 8.64 11.79
CA GLN A 99 10.43 9.08 13.17
C GLN A 99 11.84 9.49 13.60
N GLU A 100 12.88 8.78 13.14
CA GLU A 100 14.29 9.14 13.40
C GLU A 100 14.66 10.44 12.69
N ARG A 101 14.34 10.56 11.42
CA ARG A 101 14.54 11.78 10.63
C ARG A 101 13.82 12.97 11.24
N ASP A 102 12.54 12.84 11.58
CA ASP A 102 11.74 13.90 12.18
C ASP A 102 12.29 14.36 13.53
N ARG A 103 12.90 13.45 14.31
CA ARG A 103 13.57 13.80 15.56
C ARG A 103 14.83 14.64 15.30
N ALA A 104 15.64 14.27 14.29
CA ALA A 104 16.84 15.01 13.89
C ALA A 104 16.47 16.39 13.37
N VAL A 105 15.47 16.49 12.49
CA VAL A 105 14.98 17.78 11.95
C VAL A 105 14.49 18.70 13.05
N ARG A 106 13.64 18.20 13.99
CA ARG A 106 13.16 19.03 15.11
C ARG A 106 14.28 19.55 16.00
N ALA A 107 15.30 18.73 16.26
CA ALA A 107 16.46 19.16 17.05
C ALA A 107 17.24 20.27 16.32
N ALA A 108 17.52 20.09 15.03
CA ALA A 108 18.26 21.05 14.23
C ALA A 108 17.51 22.41 14.08
N LEU A 109 16.20 22.37 13.85
CA LEU A 109 15.36 23.58 13.80
C LEU A 109 15.35 24.30 15.15
N ALA A 110 15.22 23.57 16.27
CA ALA A 110 15.25 24.15 17.60
C ALA A 110 16.61 24.82 17.91
N ASP A 111 17.71 24.20 17.52
CA ASP A 111 19.07 24.77 17.65
C ASP A 111 19.23 26.05 16.80
N ALA A 112 18.55 26.16 15.67
CA ALA A 112 18.48 27.34 14.82
C ALA A 112 17.45 28.39 15.31
N GLY A 113 16.70 28.14 16.38
CA GLY A 113 15.66 29.04 16.88
C GLY A 113 14.36 29.04 16.05
N VAL A 114 14.15 28.03 15.22
CA VAL A 114 12.97 27.85 14.35
C VAL A 114 12.00 26.85 14.97
N SER A 115 10.71 27.19 14.98
CA SER A 115 9.65 26.32 15.47
C SER A 115 9.33 25.20 14.46
N ALA A 116 9.10 23.98 14.95
CA ALA A 116 8.61 22.87 14.13
C ALA A 116 7.19 22.50 14.54
N THR A 117 6.23 22.61 13.64
CA THR A 117 4.83 22.21 13.82
C THR A 117 4.52 20.95 13.05
N THR A 118 4.06 19.92 13.76
CA THR A 118 3.71 18.61 13.17
C THR A 118 2.20 18.39 13.16
N ASN A 119 1.67 17.86 12.07
CA ASN A 119 0.23 17.67 11.89
C ASN A 119 -0.08 16.22 11.50
N GLN A 120 -1.25 15.75 11.91
CA GLN A 120 -1.79 14.46 11.49
C GLN A 120 -2.56 14.64 10.19
N ASP A 121 -2.14 13.99 9.12
CA ASP A 121 -2.67 14.24 7.78
C ASP A 121 -3.06 12.98 7.02
N ALA A 122 -2.17 11.98 7.00
CA ALA A 122 -2.33 10.79 6.19
C ALA A 122 -3.46 9.85 6.65
N LEU A 123 -3.98 10.04 7.85
CA LEU A 123 -5.01 9.21 8.49
C LEU A 123 -6.10 10.13 9.08
N HIS A 124 -7.30 9.58 9.29
CA HIS A 124 -8.37 10.31 9.97
C HIS A 124 -8.12 10.44 11.47
N HIS A 125 -7.51 9.42 12.08
CA HIS A 125 -7.25 9.38 13.51
C HIS A 125 -5.77 9.06 13.78
N GLU A 126 -5.19 9.82 14.67
CA GLU A 126 -3.81 9.61 15.11
C GLU A 126 -3.61 8.16 15.59
N PRO A 127 -2.57 7.46 15.11
CA PRO A 127 -2.22 6.14 15.63
C PRO A 127 -2.05 6.14 17.14
N GLY A 128 -2.67 5.15 17.81
CA GLY A 128 -2.72 5.10 19.28
C GLY A 128 -3.94 5.82 19.90
N SER A 129 -4.72 6.59 19.12
CA SER A 129 -5.91 7.28 19.66
C SER A 129 -7.17 6.40 19.73
N ILE A 130 -7.22 5.30 18.96
CA ILE A 130 -8.30 4.31 19.02
C ILE A 130 -7.83 3.10 19.82
N THR A 131 -8.32 3.01 21.07
CA THR A 131 -7.96 1.95 22.03
C THR A 131 -9.19 1.33 22.66
N THR A 132 -9.01 0.22 23.35
CA THR A 132 -10.00 -0.38 24.23
C THR A 132 -10.27 0.56 25.43
N ASN A 133 -11.29 0.26 26.23
CA ASN A 133 -11.55 1.03 27.45
C ASN A 133 -10.43 0.95 28.50
N ALA A 134 -9.55 -0.05 28.39
CA ALA A 134 -8.37 -0.20 29.25
C ALA A 134 -7.14 0.56 28.72
N GLY A 135 -7.21 1.12 27.51
CA GLY A 135 -6.10 1.81 26.84
C GLY A 135 -5.24 0.90 25.95
N ASP A 136 -5.61 -0.39 25.83
CA ASP A 136 -4.88 -1.34 25.01
C ASP A 136 -5.23 -1.21 23.52
N PRO A 137 -4.31 -1.55 22.59
CA PRO A 137 -4.62 -1.60 21.17
C PRO A 137 -5.66 -2.66 20.83
N TYR A 138 -6.44 -2.43 19.79
CA TYR A 138 -7.28 -3.47 19.21
C TYR A 138 -6.43 -4.44 18.38
N SER A 139 -6.59 -5.74 18.62
CA SER A 139 -5.99 -6.82 17.82
C SER A 139 -6.98 -7.45 16.84
N VAL A 140 -8.25 -7.04 16.87
CA VAL A 140 -9.34 -7.52 16.01
C VAL A 140 -9.97 -6.33 15.31
N TYR A 141 -9.94 -6.36 13.98
CA TYR A 141 -10.42 -5.28 13.11
C TYR A 141 -11.88 -4.88 13.37
N THR A 142 -12.79 -5.84 13.54
CA THR A 142 -14.22 -5.56 13.73
C THR A 142 -14.49 -4.60 14.89
N TYR A 143 -13.73 -4.69 15.98
CA TYR A 143 -13.89 -3.78 17.12
C TYR A 143 -13.27 -2.41 16.87
N PHE A 144 -12.15 -2.36 16.14
CA PHE A 144 -11.53 -1.13 15.68
C PHE A 144 -12.46 -0.38 14.73
N TRP A 145 -12.99 -1.07 13.71
CA TRP A 145 -13.94 -0.53 12.73
C TRP A 145 -15.13 0.18 13.39
N LYS A 146 -15.78 -0.45 14.38
CA LYS A 146 -16.89 0.16 15.09
C LYS A 146 -16.51 1.49 15.74
N LYS A 147 -15.34 1.57 16.35
CA LYS A 147 -14.84 2.81 16.96
C LYS A 147 -14.44 3.84 15.91
N TRP A 148 -13.79 3.40 14.85
CA TRP A 148 -13.38 4.26 13.75
C TRP A 148 -14.60 4.87 13.06
N ARG A 149 -15.60 4.07 12.71
CA ARG A 149 -16.83 4.50 12.06
C ARG A 149 -17.59 5.56 12.88
N ASP A 150 -17.73 5.33 14.19
CA ASP A 150 -18.51 6.19 15.08
C ASP A 150 -17.80 7.51 15.43
N ARG A 151 -16.50 7.66 15.13
CA ARG A 151 -15.76 8.91 15.33
C ARG A 151 -16.00 9.88 14.19
N GLU A 152 -16.16 11.17 14.54
CA GLU A 152 -16.22 12.25 13.57
C GLU A 152 -14.92 12.33 12.75
N LYS A 153 -15.04 12.56 11.44
CA LYS A 153 -13.92 12.82 10.53
C LYS A 153 -13.91 14.29 10.17
N GLU A 154 -12.71 14.84 10.15
CA GLU A 154 -12.53 16.22 9.71
C GLU A 154 -12.89 16.38 8.23
N LYS A 155 -13.27 17.60 7.86
CA LYS A 155 -13.52 17.95 6.46
C LYS A 155 -12.21 18.21 5.73
N PRO A 156 -12.20 18.07 4.38
CA PRO A 156 -11.07 18.49 3.59
C PRO A 156 -10.73 19.97 3.79
N TYR A 157 -9.44 20.28 3.80
CA TYR A 157 -8.91 21.63 3.91
C TYR A 157 -8.74 22.27 2.53
N ASP A 158 -8.99 23.59 2.47
CA ASP A 158 -8.73 24.37 1.26
C ASP A 158 -7.21 24.53 1.01
N ALA A 159 -6.84 24.85 -0.21
CA ALA A 159 -5.47 25.20 -0.55
C ALA A 159 -5.07 26.57 0.07
N PRO A 160 -3.79 26.82 0.35
CA PRO A 160 -3.33 28.12 0.82
C PRO A 160 -3.59 29.20 -0.25
N GLU A 161 -3.94 30.41 0.22
CA GLU A 161 -4.18 31.55 -0.68
C GLU A 161 -2.86 32.24 -1.10
N ASP A 162 -1.88 32.32 -0.19
CA ASP A 162 -0.63 33.05 -0.39
C ASP A 162 0.56 32.04 -0.44
N ILE A 163 1.24 31.99 -1.58
CA ILE A 163 2.36 31.10 -1.84
C ILE A 163 3.59 31.93 -2.20
N ALA A 164 4.71 31.65 -1.53
CA ALA A 164 5.94 32.36 -1.75
C ALA A 164 6.55 32.04 -3.14
N ASP A 165 6.92 33.08 -3.88
CA ASP A 165 7.66 32.95 -5.16
C ASP A 165 9.16 32.80 -4.90
N VAL A 166 9.55 31.65 -4.38
CA VAL A 166 10.96 31.30 -4.11
C VAL A 166 11.25 29.95 -4.81
N SER A 167 12.12 30.01 -5.81
CA SER A 167 12.46 28.85 -6.62
C SER A 167 13.71 28.15 -6.09
N GLY A 168 13.64 26.83 -5.96
CA GLY A 168 14.77 25.95 -5.69
C GLY A 168 15.38 25.33 -6.96
N ALA A 169 16.04 24.19 -6.81
CA ALA A 169 16.57 23.41 -7.92
C ALA A 169 15.48 22.92 -8.90
N PRO A 170 15.81 22.57 -10.14
CA PRO A 170 14.92 21.79 -10.98
C PRO A 170 14.62 20.44 -10.34
N LEU A 171 13.50 19.80 -10.74
CA LEU A 171 13.26 18.40 -10.37
C LEU A 171 14.34 17.53 -11.04
N PRO A 172 14.96 16.62 -10.29
CA PRO A 172 15.92 15.68 -10.87
C PRO A 172 15.22 14.64 -11.74
N THR A 173 15.95 14.02 -12.64
CA THR A 173 15.53 12.82 -13.37
C THR A 173 15.76 11.56 -12.53
N LEU A 174 15.15 10.43 -12.94
CA LEU A 174 15.41 9.12 -12.31
C LEU A 174 16.89 8.78 -12.29
N ASP A 175 17.61 9.01 -13.41
CA ASP A 175 19.05 8.72 -13.57
C ASP A 175 19.90 9.57 -12.61
N GLU A 176 19.57 10.86 -12.43
CA GLU A 176 20.25 11.74 -11.47
C GLU A 176 20.05 11.33 -10.01
N LEU A 177 18.94 10.61 -9.71
CA LEU A 177 18.67 10.01 -8.40
C LEU A 177 19.23 8.57 -8.28
N GLY A 178 19.90 8.05 -9.30
CA GLY A 178 20.52 6.73 -9.29
C GLY A 178 19.55 5.58 -9.61
N PHE A 179 18.36 5.87 -10.16
CA PHE A 179 17.35 4.87 -10.55
C PHE A 179 17.27 4.72 -12.07
N GLY A 180 17.17 3.46 -12.54
CA GLY A 180 16.82 3.19 -13.92
C GLY A 180 15.32 3.40 -14.18
N GLU A 181 14.95 3.47 -15.45
CA GLU A 181 13.54 3.49 -15.85
C GLU A 181 12.81 2.24 -15.35
N PRO A 182 11.60 2.37 -14.77
CA PRO A 182 10.82 1.20 -14.38
C PRO A 182 10.44 0.38 -15.62
N THR A 183 10.47 -0.94 -15.49
CA THR A 183 9.97 -1.85 -16.53
C THR A 183 8.46 -1.97 -16.50
N ALA A 184 7.85 -1.62 -15.37
CA ALA A 184 6.41 -1.63 -15.15
C ALA A 184 5.77 -0.33 -15.65
N ASP A 185 4.52 -0.43 -16.11
CA ASP A 185 3.64 0.72 -16.28
C ASP A 185 3.09 1.13 -14.91
N VAL A 186 3.66 2.16 -14.31
CA VAL A 186 3.28 2.61 -12.96
C VAL A 186 1.97 3.41 -12.95
N GLY A 187 1.36 3.64 -14.10
CA GLY A 187 0.19 4.48 -14.26
C GLY A 187 0.47 5.97 -14.03
N GLU A 188 -0.54 6.78 -14.25
CA GLU A 188 -0.44 8.23 -14.11
C GLU A 188 -0.50 8.66 -12.64
N ALA A 189 0.35 9.61 -12.25
CA ALA A 189 0.44 10.19 -10.90
C ALA A 189 -0.14 11.61 -10.86
N GLY A 190 -0.38 12.10 -9.64
CA GLY A 190 -0.77 13.50 -9.41
C GLY A 190 -2.17 13.68 -8.85
N MET A 191 -2.48 14.95 -8.52
CA MET A 191 -3.74 15.35 -7.87
C MET A 191 -4.94 15.25 -8.82
N THR A 192 -4.74 15.63 -10.08
CA THR A 192 -5.80 15.62 -11.10
C THR A 192 -6.29 14.20 -11.35
N VAL A 193 -5.37 13.29 -11.67
CA VAL A 193 -5.71 11.88 -11.91
C VAL A 193 -6.31 11.23 -10.66
N ALA A 194 -5.79 11.53 -9.47
CA ALA A 194 -6.35 11.03 -8.22
C ALA A 194 -7.82 11.46 -8.03
N ARG A 195 -8.13 12.73 -8.35
CA ARG A 195 -9.48 13.26 -8.28
C ARG A 195 -10.39 12.62 -9.34
N GLU A 196 -9.94 12.52 -10.58
CA GLU A 196 -10.70 11.89 -11.68
C GLU A 196 -11.03 10.43 -11.36
N ARG A 197 -10.07 9.67 -10.78
CA ARG A 197 -10.31 8.29 -10.33
C ARG A 197 -11.35 8.23 -9.21
N LEU A 198 -11.26 9.12 -8.21
CA LEU A 198 -12.23 9.18 -7.13
C LEU A 198 -13.62 9.50 -7.69
N ASP A 199 -13.74 10.54 -8.51
CA ASP A 199 -15.03 10.98 -9.07
C ASP A 199 -15.64 9.86 -9.94
N ALA A 200 -14.86 9.22 -10.81
CA ALA A 200 -15.32 8.10 -11.61
C ALA A 200 -15.74 6.87 -10.75
N PHE A 201 -15.09 6.64 -9.62
CA PHE A 201 -15.43 5.54 -8.72
C PHE A 201 -16.73 5.81 -7.95
N VAL A 202 -16.92 7.03 -7.43
CA VAL A 202 -18.14 7.36 -6.66
C VAL A 202 -19.36 7.62 -7.54
N ASP A 203 -19.19 7.87 -8.86
CA ASP A 203 -20.29 8.09 -9.84
C ASP A 203 -20.97 6.77 -10.28
N GLY A 204 -20.64 5.63 -9.67
CA GLY A 204 -21.32 4.37 -10.00
C GLY A 204 -20.66 3.14 -9.39
N PRO A 205 -19.41 2.82 -9.69
CA PRO A 205 -18.75 1.60 -9.22
C PRO A 205 -18.80 1.37 -7.70
N ILE A 206 -18.80 2.41 -6.89
CA ILE A 206 -18.88 2.32 -5.43
C ILE A 206 -20.17 1.64 -4.96
N TYR A 207 -21.29 1.78 -5.68
CA TYR A 207 -22.57 1.17 -5.33
C TYR A 207 -22.64 -0.34 -5.60
N GLU A 208 -21.68 -0.86 -6.34
CA GLU A 208 -21.52 -2.28 -6.62
C GLU A 208 -20.23 -2.85 -5.99
N TYR A 209 -19.53 -2.06 -5.16
CA TYR A 209 -18.21 -2.42 -4.64
C TYR A 209 -18.24 -3.71 -3.82
N ALA A 210 -19.24 -3.90 -2.96
CA ALA A 210 -19.38 -5.11 -2.14
C ALA A 210 -19.42 -6.39 -2.98
N GLU A 211 -20.01 -6.35 -4.17
CA GLU A 211 -20.12 -7.48 -5.08
C GLU A 211 -18.89 -7.64 -5.99
N THR A 212 -18.28 -6.52 -6.39
CA THR A 212 -17.25 -6.50 -7.44
C THR A 212 -15.82 -6.42 -6.91
N ARG A 213 -15.62 -6.06 -5.62
CA ARG A 213 -14.29 -5.87 -5.01
C ARG A 213 -13.37 -7.08 -5.08
N ASP A 214 -13.93 -8.26 -5.23
CA ASP A 214 -13.21 -9.53 -5.25
C ASP A 214 -12.93 -10.06 -6.68
N ASP A 215 -13.46 -9.41 -7.71
CA ASP A 215 -13.24 -9.76 -9.12
C ASP A 215 -12.00 -9.01 -9.67
N PRO A 216 -10.84 -9.70 -9.86
CA PRO A 216 -9.63 -9.05 -10.33
C PRO A 216 -9.69 -8.64 -11.82
N ALA A 217 -10.64 -9.19 -12.59
CA ALA A 217 -10.84 -8.85 -14.00
C ALA A 217 -11.70 -7.59 -14.19
N THR A 218 -12.22 -7.01 -13.10
CA THR A 218 -13.06 -5.81 -13.17
C THR A 218 -12.22 -4.53 -13.13
N SER A 219 -12.68 -3.50 -13.84
CA SER A 219 -12.15 -2.13 -13.71
C SER A 219 -12.89 -1.29 -12.64
N LYS A 220 -13.76 -1.94 -11.83
CA LYS A 220 -14.66 -1.22 -10.90
C LYS A 220 -14.04 -0.91 -9.53
N THR A 221 -12.78 -1.28 -9.27
CA THR A 221 -12.07 -0.86 -8.06
C THR A 221 -11.53 0.56 -8.21
N SER A 222 -11.38 1.28 -7.11
CA SER A 222 -10.98 2.69 -7.12
C SER A 222 -9.55 2.93 -7.64
N ARG A 223 -8.64 1.96 -7.51
CA ARG A 223 -7.19 2.09 -7.74
C ARG A 223 -6.58 3.34 -7.08
N LEU A 224 -7.11 3.76 -5.93
CA LEU A 224 -6.62 4.94 -5.17
C LEU A 224 -5.42 4.64 -4.27
N SER A 225 -5.00 3.37 -4.14
CA SER A 225 -3.92 3.01 -3.22
C SER A 225 -2.58 3.73 -3.49
N PRO A 226 -2.10 3.92 -4.75
CA PRO A 226 -0.91 4.73 -5.00
C PRO A 226 -1.09 6.20 -4.61
N HIS A 227 -2.26 6.75 -4.90
CA HIS A 227 -2.58 8.14 -4.60
C HIS A 227 -2.70 8.43 -3.10
N LEU A 228 -3.29 7.50 -2.32
CA LEU A 228 -3.32 7.57 -0.86
C LEU A 228 -1.94 7.32 -0.24
N ARG A 229 -1.08 6.52 -0.89
CA ARG A 229 0.29 6.28 -0.43
C ARG A 229 1.18 7.50 -0.61
N TRP A 230 1.11 8.15 -1.76
CA TRP A 230 1.91 9.33 -2.09
C TRP A 230 1.24 10.65 -1.69
N GLY A 231 0.01 10.56 -1.18
CA GLY A 231 -0.74 11.70 -0.71
C GLY A 231 -1.11 12.69 -1.82
N THR A 232 -1.23 12.24 -3.07
CA THR A 232 -1.79 13.06 -4.17
C THR A 232 -3.29 13.28 -4.03
N ILE A 233 -3.94 12.54 -3.10
CA ILE A 233 -5.28 12.79 -2.61
C ILE A 233 -5.32 12.61 -1.09
N GLY A 234 -6.06 13.45 -0.39
CA GLY A 234 -6.21 13.38 1.06
C GLY A 234 -7.31 12.39 1.48
N PRO A 235 -7.14 11.71 2.63
CA PRO A 235 -8.13 10.75 3.13
C PRO A 235 -9.48 11.42 3.45
N ARG A 236 -9.49 12.67 3.92
CA ARG A 236 -10.71 13.46 4.20
C ARG A 236 -11.50 13.74 2.92
N THR A 237 -10.79 14.02 1.81
CA THR A 237 -11.39 14.18 0.48
C THR A 237 -12.06 12.90 0.01
N VAL A 238 -11.38 11.76 0.16
CA VAL A 238 -11.94 10.44 -0.22
C VAL A 238 -13.16 10.13 0.65
N TYR A 239 -13.04 10.26 1.97
CA TYR A 239 -14.13 9.97 2.90
C TYR A 239 -15.35 10.88 2.66
N ALA A 240 -15.14 12.20 2.47
CA ALA A 240 -16.23 13.12 2.17
C ALA A 240 -16.94 12.80 0.84
N ALA A 241 -16.24 12.25 -0.14
CA ALA A 241 -16.85 11.78 -1.38
C ALA A 241 -17.72 10.53 -1.13
N THR A 242 -17.25 9.59 -0.30
CA THR A 242 -18.05 8.41 0.07
C THR A 242 -19.28 8.77 0.89
N GLU A 243 -19.22 9.75 1.79
CA GLU A 243 -20.37 10.25 2.56
C GLU A 243 -21.46 10.82 1.64
N ARG A 244 -21.04 11.57 0.60
CA ARG A 244 -22.00 12.05 -0.42
C ARG A 244 -22.61 10.89 -1.18
N ALA A 245 -21.78 9.93 -1.64
CA ALA A 245 -22.26 8.74 -2.34
C ALA A 245 -23.26 7.93 -1.45
N ALA A 246 -22.97 7.76 -0.16
CA ALA A 246 -23.89 7.10 0.77
C ALA A 246 -25.23 7.83 0.89
N SER A 247 -25.20 9.17 0.89
CA SER A 247 -26.42 10.00 0.94
C SER A 247 -27.23 9.94 -0.36
N ASP A 248 -26.58 9.73 -1.48
CA ASP A 248 -27.17 9.65 -2.82
C ASP A 248 -27.44 8.20 -3.25
N ALA A 249 -27.17 7.21 -2.41
CA ALA A 249 -27.36 5.80 -2.70
C ALA A 249 -28.80 5.48 -3.11
N PRO A 250 -29.03 4.76 -4.21
CA PRO A 250 -30.37 4.50 -4.72
C PRO A 250 -31.19 3.55 -3.83
N ASP A 251 -30.55 2.71 -3.04
CA ASP A 251 -31.16 1.74 -2.13
C ASP A 251 -30.20 1.35 -0.98
N GLU A 252 -30.64 0.45 -0.11
CA GLU A 252 -29.90 0.01 1.08
C GLU A 252 -28.65 -0.81 0.69
N ASP A 253 -28.74 -1.66 -0.33
CA ASP A 253 -27.63 -2.49 -0.79
C ASP A 253 -26.48 -1.61 -1.32
N ALA A 254 -26.80 -0.55 -2.06
CA ALA A 254 -25.84 0.43 -2.53
C ALA A 254 -25.19 1.21 -1.38
N ALA A 255 -25.96 1.58 -0.34
CA ALA A 255 -25.43 2.25 0.84
C ALA A 255 -24.50 1.30 1.65
N GLU A 256 -24.85 0.03 1.80
CA GLU A 256 -23.98 -0.99 2.41
C GLU A 256 -22.68 -1.16 1.60
N SER A 257 -22.76 -1.11 0.27
CA SER A 257 -21.59 -1.18 -0.61
C SER A 257 -20.62 0.00 -0.39
N VAL A 258 -21.14 1.21 -0.16
CA VAL A 258 -20.32 2.37 0.23
C VAL A 258 -19.68 2.15 1.59
N GLU A 259 -20.42 1.65 2.60
CA GLU A 259 -19.88 1.35 3.93
C GLU A 259 -18.75 0.29 3.86
N GLU A 260 -18.87 -0.70 2.99
CA GLU A 260 -17.82 -1.70 2.75
C GLU A 260 -16.52 -1.05 2.24
N PHE A 261 -16.63 -0.07 1.32
CA PHE A 261 -15.44 0.68 0.87
C PHE A 261 -14.85 1.57 1.98
N GLN A 262 -15.68 2.22 2.81
CA GLN A 262 -15.20 2.96 3.98
C GLN A 262 -14.46 2.03 4.96
N GLY A 263 -14.86 0.76 5.04
CA GLY A 263 -14.15 -0.28 5.77
C GLY A 263 -12.71 -0.47 5.31
N GLU A 264 -12.41 -0.32 4.02
CA GLU A 264 -11.03 -0.42 3.50
C GLU A 264 -10.16 0.77 3.96
N LEU A 265 -10.73 1.97 4.08
CA LEU A 265 -10.03 3.11 4.67
C LEU A 265 -9.71 2.85 6.14
N ALA A 266 -10.64 2.21 6.87
CA ALA A 266 -10.41 1.83 8.25
C ALA A 266 -9.37 0.70 8.41
N TRP A 267 -9.31 -0.28 7.48
CA TRP A 267 -8.24 -1.28 7.45
C TRP A 267 -6.86 -0.64 7.29
N ARG A 268 -6.76 0.36 6.41
CA ARG A 268 -5.52 1.12 6.23
C ARG A 268 -5.06 1.77 7.55
N GLU A 269 -5.96 2.38 8.30
CA GLU A 269 -5.64 2.97 9.61
C GLU A 269 -5.38 1.91 10.69
N PHE A 270 -6.12 0.81 10.70
CA PHE A 270 -5.92 -0.27 11.66
C PHE A 270 -4.47 -0.77 11.67
N TYR A 271 -3.89 -1.02 10.51
CA TYR A 271 -2.50 -1.45 10.42
C TYR A 271 -1.49 -0.38 10.88
N HIS A 272 -1.79 0.91 10.69
CA HIS A 272 -0.98 1.98 11.27
C HIS A 272 -1.07 2.01 12.81
N HIS A 273 -2.24 1.74 13.40
CA HIS A 273 -2.38 1.58 14.84
C HIS A 273 -1.61 0.34 15.35
N VAL A 274 -1.66 -0.78 14.62
CA VAL A 274 -0.87 -1.97 14.95
C VAL A 274 0.62 -1.65 14.96
N LEU A 275 1.13 -1.00 13.92
CA LEU A 275 2.53 -0.62 13.81
C LEU A 275 2.97 0.35 14.92
N HIS A 276 2.10 1.30 15.29
CA HIS A 276 2.38 2.27 16.36
C HIS A 276 2.65 1.60 17.70
N PHE A 277 1.83 0.60 18.06
CA PHE A 277 1.99 -0.12 19.33
C PHE A 277 3.03 -1.23 19.30
N ASN A 278 3.36 -1.74 18.11
CA ASN A 278 4.23 -2.90 17.91
C ASN A 278 5.21 -2.62 16.75
N PRO A 279 6.15 -1.68 16.90
CA PRO A 279 7.06 -1.29 15.81
C PRO A 279 7.97 -2.45 15.35
N GLU A 280 8.20 -3.45 16.20
CA GLU A 280 8.97 -4.66 15.89
C GLU A 280 8.32 -5.56 14.84
N VAL A 281 7.00 -5.43 14.58
CA VAL A 281 6.28 -6.27 13.58
C VAL A 281 6.83 -6.14 12.17
N VAL A 282 7.56 -5.06 11.88
CA VAL A 282 8.20 -4.89 10.56
C VAL A 282 9.19 -6.02 10.26
N THR A 283 9.83 -6.56 11.29
CA THR A 283 10.84 -7.62 11.18
C THR A 283 10.53 -8.88 11.97
N GLN A 284 9.52 -8.83 12.85
CA GLN A 284 9.15 -9.93 13.74
C GLN A 284 7.68 -10.31 13.55
N ASN A 285 7.33 -11.54 13.90
CA ASN A 285 5.93 -11.95 13.94
C ASN A 285 5.21 -11.21 15.07
N TYR A 286 4.01 -10.75 14.82
CA TYR A 286 3.14 -10.20 15.88
C TYR A 286 2.70 -11.30 16.86
N LYS A 287 2.32 -12.48 16.35
CA LYS A 287 2.02 -13.65 17.18
C LYS A 287 3.30 -14.41 17.49
N GLU A 288 3.51 -14.71 18.75
CA GLU A 288 4.57 -15.63 19.19
C GLU A 288 4.14 -17.09 18.93
N TYR A 289 5.10 -17.88 18.47
CA TYR A 289 5.01 -19.32 18.33
C TYR A 289 6.04 -19.95 19.25
N GLU A 290 5.62 -20.80 20.18
CA GLU A 290 6.47 -21.31 21.30
C GLU A 290 7.76 -21.98 20.81
N GLU A 291 7.65 -22.76 19.72
CA GLU A 291 8.81 -23.49 19.15
C GLU A 291 9.39 -22.80 17.91
N GLY A 292 8.85 -21.61 17.56
CA GLY A 292 9.17 -20.95 16.29
C GLY A 292 8.54 -21.67 15.09
N ILE A 293 8.55 -21.00 13.93
CA ILE A 293 8.08 -21.60 12.68
C ILE A 293 9.30 -22.03 11.86
N ASP A 294 9.39 -23.33 11.56
CA ASP A 294 10.46 -23.92 10.75
C ASP A 294 10.08 -23.80 9.27
N TRP A 295 10.32 -22.63 8.70
CA TRP A 295 10.02 -22.35 7.30
C TRP A 295 10.86 -23.21 6.36
N HIS A 296 10.28 -23.66 5.24
CA HIS A 296 10.98 -24.49 4.25
C HIS A 296 12.00 -23.71 3.43
N ASP A 297 11.64 -22.47 3.05
CA ASP A 297 12.48 -21.47 2.36
C ASP A 297 13.30 -22.02 1.18
N ASP A 298 12.69 -22.84 0.30
CA ASP A 298 13.36 -23.32 -0.90
C ASP A 298 13.59 -22.15 -1.90
N PRO A 299 14.86 -21.88 -2.27
CA PRO A 299 15.17 -20.72 -3.12
C PRO A 299 14.66 -20.85 -4.55
N ASP A 300 14.53 -22.06 -5.09
CA ASP A 300 14.05 -22.29 -6.46
C ASP A 300 12.53 -22.11 -6.53
N GLU A 301 11.81 -22.58 -5.52
CA GLU A 301 10.36 -22.37 -5.38
C GLU A 301 10.03 -20.88 -5.19
N ILE A 302 10.79 -20.18 -4.33
CA ILE A 302 10.64 -18.73 -4.13
C ILE A 302 10.95 -17.96 -5.42
N ALA A 303 11.96 -18.35 -6.18
CA ALA A 303 12.29 -17.73 -7.46
C ALA A 303 11.16 -17.95 -8.48
N ALA A 304 10.64 -19.16 -8.60
CA ALA A 304 9.51 -19.47 -9.47
C ALA A 304 8.26 -18.64 -9.12
N TRP A 305 7.97 -18.46 -7.82
CA TRP A 305 6.89 -17.60 -7.36
C TRP A 305 7.12 -16.13 -7.76
N LYS A 306 8.31 -15.57 -7.51
CA LYS A 306 8.66 -14.19 -7.89
C LYS A 306 8.53 -13.94 -9.39
N GLU A 307 8.81 -14.94 -10.20
CA GLU A 307 8.78 -14.86 -11.66
C GLU A 307 7.40 -15.17 -12.27
N GLY A 308 6.40 -15.57 -11.44
CA GLY A 308 5.08 -15.98 -11.92
C GLY A 308 5.16 -17.21 -12.82
N ARG A 309 5.88 -18.26 -12.35
CA ARG A 309 6.12 -19.54 -13.04
C ARG A 309 5.89 -20.73 -12.11
N THR A 310 4.90 -20.64 -11.25
CA THR A 310 4.56 -21.69 -10.28
C THR A 310 3.75 -22.84 -10.89
N GLY A 311 3.13 -22.63 -12.06
CA GLY A 311 2.15 -23.55 -12.63
C GLY A 311 0.78 -23.49 -11.94
N TYR A 312 0.54 -22.46 -11.13
CA TYR A 312 -0.74 -22.11 -10.54
C TYR A 312 -1.26 -20.81 -11.17
N PRO A 313 -2.18 -20.87 -12.16
CA PRO A 313 -2.47 -19.77 -13.07
C PRO A 313 -2.85 -18.45 -12.40
N ILE A 314 -3.66 -18.46 -11.33
CA ILE A 314 -4.07 -17.24 -10.61
C ILE A 314 -2.90 -16.62 -9.83
N VAL A 315 -1.98 -17.44 -9.30
CA VAL A 315 -0.76 -16.99 -8.62
C VAL A 315 0.19 -16.35 -9.61
N ASP A 316 0.43 -17.02 -10.72
CA ASP A 316 1.33 -16.55 -11.78
C ASP A 316 0.81 -15.26 -12.42
N ALA A 317 -0.49 -15.16 -12.67
CA ALA A 317 -1.13 -13.93 -13.15
C ALA A 317 -0.90 -12.76 -12.17
N GLY A 318 -1.06 -12.98 -10.87
CA GLY A 318 -0.81 -11.96 -9.85
C GLY A 318 0.63 -11.47 -9.83
N MET A 319 1.60 -12.37 -9.85
CA MET A 319 3.01 -12.01 -9.84
C MET A 319 3.46 -11.32 -11.13
N ARG A 320 2.84 -11.67 -12.26
CA ARG A 320 3.09 -10.98 -13.54
C ARG A 320 2.45 -9.60 -13.58
N GLN A 321 1.20 -9.44 -13.07
CA GLN A 321 0.60 -8.10 -12.91
C GLN A 321 1.49 -7.19 -12.07
N LEU A 322 2.03 -7.68 -10.95
CA LEU A 322 2.96 -6.90 -10.12
C LEU A 322 4.15 -6.37 -10.92
N ARG A 323 4.72 -7.19 -11.80
CA ARG A 323 5.86 -6.80 -12.63
C ARG A 323 5.49 -5.87 -13.79
N GLU A 324 4.28 -6.00 -14.32
CA GLU A 324 3.80 -5.23 -15.46
C GLU A 324 3.24 -3.86 -15.08
N GLU A 325 2.53 -3.78 -13.92
CA GLU A 325 1.83 -2.57 -13.48
C GLU A 325 2.40 -1.95 -12.19
N ALA A 326 3.40 -2.56 -11.55
CA ALA A 326 3.85 -2.19 -10.20
C ALA A 326 2.69 -2.12 -9.18
N TRP A 327 1.60 -2.82 -9.46
CA TRP A 327 0.37 -2.88 -8.68
C TRP A 327 -0.23 -4.28 -8.77
N MET A 328 -1.05 -4.65 -7.79
CA MET A 328 -1.77 -5.93 -7.80
C MET A 328 -3.12 -5.74 -7.12
N HIS A 329 -4.16 -6.37 -7.66
CA HIS A 329 -5.50 -6.41 -7.07
C HIS A 329 -5.47 -7.04 -5.66
N ASN A 330 -6.19 -6.46 -4.66
CA ASN A 330 -6.10 -6.91 -3.26
C ASN A 330 -6.40 -8.40 -3.09
N ARG A 331 -7.45 -8.93 -3.73
CA ARG A 331 -7.78 -10.36 -3.66
C ARG A 331 -6.62 -11.25 -4.12
N VAL A 332 -5.93 -10.81 -5.15
CA VAL A 332 -4.78 -11.55 -5.68
C VAL A 332 -3.57 -11.44 -4.76
N ARG A 333 -3.33 -10.27 -4.11
CA ARG A 333 -2.30 -10.15 -3.06
C ARG A 333 -2.49 -11.19 -1.96
N MET A 334 -3.74 -11.40 -1.52
CA MET A 334 -4.06 -12.43 -0.51
C MET A 334 -3.77 -13.85 -1.01
N ILE A 335 -4.08 -14.16 -2.27
CA ILE A 335 -3.86 -15.48 -2.87
C ILE A 335 -2.36 -15.78 -3.02
N VAL A 336 -1.58 -14.85 -3.60
CA VAL A 336 -0.14 -15.05 -3.80
C VAL A 336 0.62 -15.11 -2.48
N ALA A 337 0.18 -14.35 -1.47
CA ALA A 337 0.77 -14.38 -0.13
C ALA A 337 0.44 -15.69 0.61
N SER A 338 -0.79 -16.18 0.51
CA SER A 338 -1.17 -17.49 1.03
C SER A 338 -0.37 -18.61 0.35
N PHE A 339 -0.19 -18.56 -0.97
CA PHE A 339 0.59 -19.54 -1.70
C PHE A 339 2.05 -19.59 -1.23
N LEU A 340 2.72 -18.43 -1.14
CA LEU A 340 4.09 -18.36 -0.65
C LEU A 340 4.22 -18.96 0.76
N THR A 341 3.35 -18.58 1.69
CA THR A 341 3.50 -18.92 3.11
C THR A 341 2.90 -20.28 3.50
N LYS A 342 2.03 -20.87 2.69
CA LYS A 342 1.33 -22.11 3.00
C LYS A 342 1.67 -23.26 2.03
N ASP A 343 1.73 -22.98 0.72
CA ASP A 343 2.08 -24.01 -0.27
C ASP A 343 3.60 -24.15 -0.42
N LEU A 344 4.33 -23.04 -0.46
CA LEU A 344 5.80 -23.08 -0.47
C LEU A 344 6.39 -23.12 0.94
N MET A 345 5.59 -22.82 1.97
CA MET A 345 6.02 -22.74 3.36
C MET A 345 7.25 -21.81 3.56
N ALA A 346 7.32 -20.76 2.73
CA ALA A 346 8.37 -19.76 2.80
C ALA A 346 8.04 -18.65 3.80
N ASP A 347 9.08 -18.10 4.44
CA ASP A 347 8.91 -16.97 5.36
C ASP A 347 8.27 -15.78 4.64
N TRP A 348 7.24 -15.21 5.25
CA TRP A 348 6.50 -14.06 4.72
C TRP A 348 7.41 -12.86 4.40
N ARG A 349 8.57 -12.75 5.03
CA ARG A 349 9.54 -11.67 4.80
C ARG A 349 10.10 -11.67 3.40
N HIS A 350 10.19 -12.83 2.73
CA HIS A 350 10.57 -12.92 1.32
C HIS A 350 9.55 -12.23 0.42
N GLY A 351 8.27 -12.44 0.70
CA GLY A 351 7.19 -11.81 -0.04
C GLY A 351 7.06 -10.32 0.26
N TYR A 352 7.14 -9.93 1.54
CA TYR A 352 7.16 -8.53 1.95
C TYR A 352 8.29 -7.74 1.26
N ALA A 353 9.50 -8.28 1.24
CA ALA A 353 10.64 -7.66 0.57
C ALA A 353 10.38 -7.51 -0.94
N HIS A 354 9.85 -8.55 -1.58
CA HIS A 354 9.53 -8.51 -3.01
C HIS A 354 8.44 -7.47 -3.34
N PHE A 355 7.38 -7.38 -2.51
CA PHE A 355 6.35 -6.35 -2.66
C PHE A 355 6.92 -4.94 -2.46
N ARG A 356 7.77 -4.76 -1.44
CA ARG A 356 8.46 -3.48 -1.20
C ARG A 356 9.27 -3.02 -2.41
N ASP A 357 9.90 -3.93 -3.12
CA ASP A 357 10.74 -3.59 -4.26
C ASP A 357 9.94 -3.29 -5.55
N HIS A 358 8.70 -3.80 -5.67
CA HIS A 358 7.92 -3.73 -6.90
C HIS A 358 6.67 -2.86 -6.80
N LEU A 359 5.97 -2.80 -5.65
CA LEU A 359 4.73 -2.04 -5.52
C LEU A 359 4.95 -0.54 -5.51
N VAL A 360 4.22 0.19 -6.35
CA VAL A 360 4.15 1.66 -6.36
C VAL A 360 3.46 2.19 -5.10
N ASP A 361 2.52 1.44 -4.55
CA ASP A 361 1.72 1.78 -3.37
C ASP A 361 2.27 1.18 -2.06
N HIS A 362 3.51 0.67 -2.06
CA HIS A 362 4.09 0.08 -0.85
C HIS A 362 3.94 0.99 0.36
N ASN A 363 3.34 0.46 1.42
CA ASN A 363 3.21 1.09 2.72
C ASN A 363 3.61 0.11 3.82
N THR A 364 4.59 0.49 4.65
CA THR A 364 5.16 -0.39 5.68
C THR A 364 4.11 -1.02 6.59
N ALA A 365 3.13 -0.26 7.07
CA ALA A 365 2.09 -0.76 7.96
C ALA A 365 1.15 -1.75 7.25
N ASN A 366 0.65 -1.35 6.09
CA ASN A 366 -0.37 -2.12 5.37
C ASN A 366 0.19 -3.39 4.75
N ASP A 367 1.36 -3.32 4.12
CA ASP A 367 1.96 -4.51 3.52
C ASP A 367 2.44 -5.50 4.58
N ASN A 368 3.04 -5.00 5.66
CA ASN A 368 3.40 -5.85 6.79
C ASN A 368 2.18 -6.55 7.40
N GLY A 369 1.11 -5.78 7.66
CA GLY A 369 -0.14 -6.31 8.16
C GLY A 369 -0.76 -7.37 7.24
N GLY A 370 -0.81 -7.11 5.94
CA GLY A 370 -1.35 -8.02 4.93
C GLY A 370 -0.54 -9.32 4.81
N TRP A 371 0.79 -9.22 4.78
CA TRP A 371 1.67 -10.38 4.73
C TRP A 371 1.54 -11.25 5.98
N GLN A 372 1.55 -10.66 7.16
CA GLN A 372 1.39 -11.39 8.42
C GLN A 372 -0.04 -11.93 8.60
N TRP A 373 -1.05 -11.27 8.02
CA TRP A 373 -2.40 -11.82 7.97
C TRP A 373 -2.43 -13.14 7.19
N ALA A 374 -1.85 -13.19 5.99
CA ALA A 374 -1.79 -14.40 5.17
C ALA A 374 -0.92 -15.50 5.80
N ALA A 375 0.20 -15.13 6.42
CA ALA A 375 1.12 -16.02 7.11
C ALA A 375 0.58 -16.58 8.43
N SER A 376 -0.57 -16.12 8.93
CA SER A 376 -1.14 -16.44 10.25
C SER A 376 -0.32 -15.92 11.44
N THR A 377 0.61 -15.02 11.22
CA THR A 377 1.50 -14.46 12.23
C THR A 377 1.10 -13.09 12.74
N GLY A 378 0.10 -12.44 12.12
CA GLY A 378 -0.33 -11.06 12.37
C GLY A 378 -1.53 -10.92 13.30
N THR A 379 -1.98 -9.66 13.45
CA THR A 379 -3.25 -9.30 14.09
C THR A 379 -4.42 -9.71 13.21
N ASP A 380 -5.52 -10.13 13.84
CA ASP A 380 -6.75 -10.61 13.15
C ASP A 380 -6.46 -11.57 11.99
N ALA A 381 -5.31 -12.25 12.07
CA ALA A 381 -4.78 -13.05 10.99
C ALA A 381 -5.63 -14.28 10.70
N GLN A 382 -5.59 -14.68 9.43
CA GLN A 382 -6.20 -15.92 9.00
C GLN A 382 -5.74 -17.09 9.89
N PRO A 383 -6.66 -17.92 10.39
CA PRO A 383 -6.28 -19.11 11.13
C PRO A 383 -5.36 -20.02 10.30
N TYR A 384 -4.31 -20.58 10.90
CA TYR A 384 -3.30 -21.36 10.18
C TYR A 384 -3.86 -22.55 9.40
N PHE A 385 -4.99 -23.11 9.85
CA PHE A 385 -5.67 -24.24 9.20
C PHE A 385 -6.55 -23.84 8.00
N ARG A 386 -6.79 -22.53 7.78
CA ARG A 386 -7.46 -22.01 6.57
C ARG A 386 -6.40 -21.73 5.51
N ILE A 387 -6.13 -22.72 4.68
CA ILE A 387 -5.19 -22.61 3.57
C ILE A 387 -5.99 -22.43 2.29
N PHE A 388 -5.72 -21.38 1.53
CA PHE A 388 -6.38 -21.19 0.25
C PHE A 388 -5.92 -22.25 -0.74
N ASN A 389 -6.88 -22.91 -1.40
CA ASN A 389 -6.55 -23.69 -2.58
C ASN A 389 -6.49 -22.74 -3.79
N PRO A 390 -5.34 -22.53 -4.42
CA PRO A 390 -5.17 -21.52 -5.46
C PRO A 390 -6.06 -21.78 -6.68
N MET A 391 -6.36 -23.02 -7.01
CA MET A 391 -7.23 -23.37 -8.13
C MET A 391 -8.69 -22.98 -7.84
N THR A 392 -9.19 -23.35 -6.65
CA THR A 392 -10.54 -22.95 -6.21
C THR A 392 -10.66 -21.41 -6.07
N GLN A 393 -9.59 -20.72 -5.66
CA GLN A 393 -9.59 -19.25 -5.63
C GLN A 393 -9.69 -18.68 -7.06
N GLY A 394 -8.94 -19.24 -8.01
CA GLY A 394 -9.01 -18.84 -9.43
C GLY A 394 -10.41 -19.07 -10.00
N GLU A 395 -10.99 -20.25 -9.82
CA GLU A 395 -12.34 -20.58 -10.28
C GLU A 395 -13.41 -19.66 -9.68
N ARG A 396 -13.27 -19.33 -8.39
CA ARG A 396 -14.23 -18.49 -7.67
C ARG A 396 -14.20 -17.03 -8.10
N TYR A 397 -13.00 -16.44 -8.26
CA TYR A 397 -12.82 -15.00 -8.43
C TYR A 397 -12.53 -14.56 -9.87
N ASP A 398 -12.15 -15.51 -10.74
CA ASP A 398 -11.98 -15.31 -12.18
C ASP A 398 -12.55 -16.50 -12.97
N PRO A 399 -13.86 -16.83 -12.83
CA PRO A 399 -14.44 -18.07 -13.37
C PRO A 399 -14.28 -18.23 -14.88
N ASN A 400 -14.13 -17.12 -15.60
CA ASN A 400 -13.93 -17.11 -17.04
C ASN A 400 -12.44 -17.00 -17.43
N ALA A 401 -11.54 -17.05 -16.47
CA ALA A 401 -10.09 -16.89 -16.63
C ALA A 401 -9.70 -15.64 -17.44
N LYS A 402 -10.42 -14.52 -17.27
CA LYS A 402 -10.12 -13.26 -17.98
C LYS A 402 -8.84 -12.64 -17.45
N TYR A 403 -8.76 -12.46 -16.13
CA TYR A 403 -7.59 -11.94 -15.44
C TYR A 403 -6.37 -12.83 -15.68
N ILE A 404 -6.55 -14.15 -15.52
CA ILE A 404 -5.47 -15.11 -15.77
C ILE A 404 -4.92 -14.96 -17.20
N ARG A 405 -5.77 -14.91 -18.22
CA ARG A 405 -5.34 -14.80 -19.61
C ARG A 405 -4.73 -13.44 -19.97
N GLU A 406 -5.07 -12.40 -19.25
CA GLU A 406 -4.50 -11.07 -19.43
C GLU A 406 -3.01 -11.08 -19.08
N TYR A 407 -2.63 -11.70 -17.95
CA TYR A 407 -1.24 -11.72 -17.47
C TYR A 407 -0.48 -13.04 -17.77
N VAL A 408 -1.19 -14.05 -18.24
CA VAL A 408 -0.59 -15.35 -18.65
C VAL A 408 -1.01 -15.64 -20.10
N PRO A 409 -0.39 -14.96 -21.08
CA PRO A 409 -0.78 -15.08 -22.49
C PRO A 409 -0.60 -16.49 -23.04
N GLU A 410 0.24 -17.34 -22.45
CA GLU A 410 0.40 -18.74 -22.80
C GLU A 410 -0.92 -19.53 -22.65
N LEU A 411 -1.80 -19.08 -21.77
CA LEU A 411 -3.12 -19.69 -21.52
C LEU A 411 -4.26 -19.04 -22.30
N ALA A 412 -4.02 -18.08 -23.19
CA ALA A 412 -5.05 -17.34 -23.91
C ALA A 412 -6.03 -18.22 -24.70
N GLY A 413 -5.55 -19.33 -25.26
CA GLY A 413 -6.35 -20.28 -26.03
C GLY A 413 -6.92 -21.46 -25.24
N VAL A 414 -6.60 -21.57 -23.95
CA VAL A 414 -6.98 -22.70 -23.11
C VAL A 414 -8.38 -22.48 -22.53
N ASN A 415 -9.20 -23.54 -22.43
CA ASN A 415 -10.53 -23.47 -21.82
C ASN A 415 -10.42 -23.10 -20.32
N PRO A 416 -11.32 -22.23 -19.76
CA PRO A 416 -11.32 -21.89 -18.34
C PRO A 416 -11.32 -23.09 -17.39
N ASP A 417 -12.13 -24.12 -17.67
CA ASP A 417 -12.18 -25.34 -16.83
C ASP A 417 -10.82 -26.04 -16.78
N THR A 418 -10.10 -26.07 -17.90
CA THR A 418 -8.73 -26.62 -17.98
C THR A 418 -7.72 -25.72 -17.24
N ILE A 419 -7.86 -24.40 -17.33
CA ILE A 419 -7.03 -23.45 -16.59
C ILE A 419 -7.20 -23.67 -15.09
N HIS A 420 -8.45 -23.77 -14.61
CA HIS A 420 -8.74 -23.93 -13.19
C HIS A 420 -8.45 -25.35 -12.65
N SER A 421 -8.28 -26.34 -13.52
CA SER A 421 -7.84 -27.69 -13.16
C SER A 421 -6.42 -28.02 -13.62
N TRP A 422 -5.58 -27.02 -13.93
CA TRP A 422 -4.25 -27.21 -14.52
C TRP A 422 -3.36 -28.19 -13.76
N HIS A 423 -3.50 -28.27 -12.46
CA HIS A 423 -2.76 -29.20 -11.60
C HIS A 423 -3.17 -30.68 -11.80
N GLU A 424 -4.36 -30.95 -12.31
CA GLU A 424 -4.86 -32.29 -12.60
C GLU A 424 -4.66 -32.71 -14.05
N VAL A 425 -4.28 -31.76 -14.93
CA VAL A 425 -4.07 -32.02 -16.34
C VAL A 425 -2.81 -32.87 -16.54
N ASP A 426 -2.90 -33.92 -17.35
CA ASP A 426 -1.74 -34.75 -17.68
C ASP A 426 -0.73 -34.02 -18.58
N GLU A 427 0.51 -34.52 -18.61
CA GLU A 427 1.63 -33.88 -19.31
C GLU A 427 1.35 -33.72 -20.82
N GLU A 428 0.79 -34.77 -21.49
CA GLU A 428 0.50 -34.72 -22.93
C GLU A 428 -0.54 -33.63 -23.24
N THR A 429 -1.56 -33.50 -22.39
CA THR A 429 -2.59 -32.47 -22.54
C THR A 429 -2.02 -31.06 -22.27
N ARG A 430 -1.13 -30.89 -21.26
CA ARG A 430 -0.46 -29.61 -21.01
C ARG A 430 0.43 -29.19 -22.18
N GLU A 431 1.25 -30.09 -22.68
CA GLU A 431 2.11 -29.83 -23.86
C GLU A 431 1.28 -29.46 -25.11
N PHE A 432 0.11 -30.02 -25.26
CA PHE A 432 -0.78 -29.69 -26.38
C PHE A 432 -1.48 -28.33 -26.18
N ALA A 433 -1.96 -28.05 -24.95
CA ALA A 433 -2.80 -26.89 -24.66
C ALA A 433 -1.97 -25.60 -24.50
N ALA A 434 -0.83 -25.67 -23.79
CA ALA A 434 0.05 -24.52 -23.53
C ALA A 434 1.50 -25.04 -23.26
N PRO A 435 2.27 -25.37 -24.29
CA PRO A 435 3.62 -25.95 -24.16
C PRO A 435 4.61 -25.02 -23.43
N ASP A 436 4.38 -23.71 -23.46
CA ASP A 436 5.25 -22.71 -22.84
C ASP A 436 4.85 -22.38 -21.39
N TYR A 437 3.72 -22.89 -20.89
CA TYR A 437 3.28 -22.68 -19.51
C TYR A 437 3.68 -23.85 -18.60
N PRO A 438 4.29 -23.60 -17.42
CA PRO A 438 4.86 -24.66 -16.61
C PRO A 438 3.82 -25.59 -15.98
N ALA A 439 4.25 -26.81 -15.66
CA ALA A 439 3.54 -27.67 -14.72
C ALA A 439 3.62 -27.10 -13.30
N PRO A 440 2.67 -27.45 -12.41
CA PRO A 440 2.76 -27.09 -10.99
C PRO A 440 4.08 -27.51 -10.35
N ILE A 441 4.75 -26.59 -9.65
CA ILE A 441 6.03 -26.87 -8.99
C ILE A 441 5.88 -27.66 -7.68
N VAL A 442 4.69 -27.66 -7.10
CA VAL A 442 4.34 -28.39 -5.87
C VAL A 442 2.96 -29.02 -6.00
N ASP A 443 2.68 -30.06 -5.20
CA ASP A 443 1.33 -30.59 -5.01
C ASP A 443 0.65 -29.84 -3.84
N HIS A 444 -0.46 -29.16 -4.09
CA HIS A 444 -1.19 -28.41 -3.08
C HIS A 444 -1.69 -29.28 -1.91
N GLY A 445 -2.14 -30.51 -2.19
CA GLY A 445 -2.65 -31.42 -1.17
C GLY A 445 -1.56 -31.82 -0.18
N GLU A 446 -0.41 -32.25 -0.71
CA GLU A 446 0.76 -32.61 0.10
C GLU A 446 1.30 -31.40 0.89
N ARG A 447 1.44 -30.24 0.24
CA ARG A 447 1.93 -29.02 0.90
C ARG A 447 1.00 -28.53 1.99
N ARG A 448 -0.31 -28.62 1.78
CA ARG A 448 -1.30 -28.28 2.80
C ARG A 448 -1.13 -29.12 4.06
N GLU A 449 -0.93 -30.43 3.93
CA GLU A 449 -0.69 -31.32 5.08
C GLU A 449 0.64 -30.97 5.79
N GLN A 450 1.69 -30.72 5.03
CA GLN A 450 3.02 -30.32 5.57
C GLN A 450 2.92 -28.98 6.31
N ALA A 451 2.23 -27.98 5.74
CA ALA A 451 2.04 -26.69 6.38
C ALA A 451 1.24 -26.80 7.69
N LEU A 452 0.17 -27.61 7.72
CA LEU A 452 -0.59 -27.87 8.94
C LEU A 452 0.31 -28.48 10.02
N ALA A 453 1.12 -29.48 9.67
CA ALA A 453 2.07 -30.10 10.58
C ALA A 453 3.15 -29.12 11.07
N MET A 454 3.66 -28.24 10.18
CA MET A 454 4.62 -27.19 10.54
C MET A 454 4.04 -26.23 11.59
N PHE A 455 2.81 -25.72 11.37
CA PHE A 455 2.18 -24.81 12.32
C PHE A 455 1.77 -25.48 13.64
N LYS A 456 1.36 -26.76 13.64
CA LYS A 456 1.12 -27.52 14.87
C LYS A 456 2.40 -27.63 15.69
N ARG A 457 3.52 -28.04 15.06
CA ARG A 457 4.83 -28.09 15.74
C ARG A 457 5.23 -26.74 16.33
N ALA A 458 5.10 -25.67 15.54
CA ALA A 458 5.42 -24.30 15.98
C ALA A 458 4.64 -23.88 17.24
N ARG A 459 3.46 -24.45 17.45
CA ARG A 459 2.58 -24.23 18.62
C ARG A 459 2.84 -25.20 19.76
N GLY A 460 3.81 -26.13 19.64
CA GLY A 460 4.04 -27.19 20.60
C GLY A 460 2.96 -28.29 20.61
N GLU A 461 2.14 -28.36 19.53
CA GLU A 461 1.10 -29.39 19.36
C GLU A 461 1.68 -30.61 18.62
N ASP A 462 1.16 -31.81 18.92
CA ASP A 462 1.55 -33.02 18.18
C ASP A 462 0.97 -32.95 16.74
N PRO A 463 1.81 -33.02 15.67
CA PRO A 463 1.32 -32.97 14.31
C PRO A 463 0.44 -34.17 13.92
N ASP A 464 0.57 -35.30 14.64
CA ASP A 464 -0.15 -36.55 14.36
C ASP A 464 -1.50 -36.66 15.11
N GLU A 465 -1.81 -35.71 16.02
CA GLU A 465 -3.12 -35.56 16.69
C GLU A 465 -4.00 -34.56 15.93
#